data_30a24c53ce46ccad17d4507fda11aa92
#
_entry.id   30a24c53ce46ccad17d4507fda11aa92
#
_cell.length_a   1.000
_cell.length_b   1.000
_cell.length_c   1.000
_cell.angle_alpha   90.00
_cell.angle_beta   90.00
_cell.angle_gamma   90.00
#
_symmetry.space_group_name_H-M   'P 1'
#
loop_
_entity.id
_entity.type
_entity.pdbx_description
1 polymer ?
#
loop_
_entity_poly.entity_id
_entity_poly.type
_entity_poly.pdbx_seq_one_letter_code
_entity_poly.pdbx_strand_id
1 'polypeptide(L)'
;MADPVVTRFAPSPTGFLHIGGARTALFNWLYARAKGGKMLLRIEDTDRARSTEAAVKAIIEGLDWLGLSADEPPVSQYERADRHRAAVEEMLAKGQAYRCYASQAELEEMRETAKAEKRPPRYDGRWRDRDPSEAPEGIKPV
;
A
#
# COMPACT_ATOMS: atom_id res chain seq x y z
N MET A 1 28.20 14.01 -3.23
CA MET A 1 27.07 14.42 -4.10
C MET A 1 25.81 13.93 -3.41
N ALA A 2 24.73 14.74 -3.36
CA ALA A 2 23.46 14.26 -2.82
C ALA A 2 22.89 13.17 -3.75
N ASP A 3 22.25 12.15 -3.16
CA ASP A 3 21.58 11.11 -3.93
C ASP A 3 20.51 11.73 -4.86
N PRO A 4 20.33 11.18 -6.07
CA PRO A 4 19.31 11.69 -6.99
C PRO A 4 17.92 11.56 -6.38
N VAL A 5 17.11 12.59 -6.50
CA VAL A 5 15.74 12.58 -5.98
C VAL A 5 14.89 11.59 -6.79
N VAL A 6 14.22 10.67 -6.07
CA VAL A 6 13.24 9.77 -6.66
C VAL A 6 11.91 9.99 -5.96
N THR A 7 10.89 10.38 -6.72
CA THR A 7 9.52 10.49 -6.23
C THR A 7 8.67 9.32 -6.74
N ARG A 8 7.51 9.11 -6.14
CA ARG A 8 6.62 8.03 -6.57
C ARG A 8 5.15 8.44 -6.40
N PHE A 9 4.38 8.35 -7.48
CA PHE A 9 2.93 8.32 -7.42
C PHE A 9 2.44 6.86 -7.28
N ALA A 10 1.48 6.61 -6.40
CA ALA A 10 1.01 5.26 -6.09
C ALA A 10 -0.52 5.19 -6.01
N PRO A 11 -1.20 5.21 -7.16
CA PRO A 11 -2.65 5.11 -7.20
C PRO A 11 -3.13 3.66 -6.99
N SER A 12 -4.30 3.52 -6.32
CA SER A 12 -5.05 2.26 -6.31
C SER A 12 -6.03 2.27 -7.49
N PRO A 13 -6.04 1.24 -8.36
CA PRO A 13 -6.86 1.21 -9.57
C PRO A 13 -8.29 0.73 -9.26
N THR A 14 -8.94 1.36 -8.28
CA THR A 14 -10.33 1.09 -7.86
C THR A 14 -11.34 2.01 -8.52
N GLY A 15 -10.91 2.81 -9.49
CA GLY A 15 -11.70 3.78 -10.24
C GLY A 15 -10.83 4.62 -11.17
N PHE A 16 -11.43 5.65 -11.78
CA PHE A 16 -10.72 6.56 -12.66
C PHE A 16 -9.81 7.54 -11.90
N LEU A 17 -8.78 8.04 -12.59
CA LEU A 17 -7.96 9.12 -12.05
C LEU A 17 -8.82 10.37 -11.83
N HIS A 18 -8.95 10.78 -10.58
CA HIS A 18 -9.66 12.01 -10.20
C HIS A 18 -8.69 13.15 -9.92
N ILE A 19 -9.20 14.38 -9.82
CA ILE A 19 -8.39 15.60 -9.68
C ILE A 19 -7.44 15.56 -8.47
N GLY A 20 -7.82 14.89 -7.38
CA GLY A 20 -6.95 14.72 -6.21
C GLY A 20 -5.73 13.84 -6.50
N GLY A 21 -5.92 12.74 -7.27
CA GLY A 21 -4.85 11.89 -7.76
C GLY A 21 -3.94 12.63 -8.73
N ALA A 22 -4.52 13.32 -9.72
CA ALA A 22 -3.79 14.15 -10.68
C ALA A 22 -2.93 15.21 -10.00
N ARG A 23 -3.48 15.91 -8.99
CA ARG A 23 -2.71 16.87 -8.16
C ARG A 23 -1.53 16.22 -7.46
N THR A 24 -1.73 15.06 -6.87
CA THR A 24 -0.64 14.34 -6.18
C THR A 24 0.44 13.92 -7.17
N ALA A 25 0.08 13.41 -8.34
CA ALA A 25 1.01 13.09 -9.41
C ALA A 25 1.79 14.33 -9.87
N LEU A 26 1.10 15.45 -10.08
CA LEU A 26 1.71 16.72 -10.49
C LEU A 26 2.77 17.19 -9.49
N PHE A 27 2.51 17.16 -8.18
CA PHE A 27 3.50 17.56 -7.18
C PHE A 27 4.73 16.64 -7.18
N ASN A 28 4.53 15.33 -7.30
CA ASN A 28 5.62 14.38 -7.41
C ASN A 28 6.47 14.64 -8.65
N TRP A 29 5.83 14.87 -9.79
CA TRP A 29 6.47 15.14 -11.06
C TRP A 29 7.26 16.45 -11.03
N LEU A 30 6.64 17.56 -10.58
CA LEU A 30 7.29 18.87 -10.48
C LEU A 30 8.52 18.83 -9.56
N TYR A 31 8.42 18.16 -8.40
CA TYR A 31 9.54 18.07 -7.48
C TYR A 31 10.69 17.24 -8.08
N ALA A 32 10.38 16.12 -8.73
CA ALA A 32 11.39 15.34 -9.43
C ALA A 32 12.10 16.19 -10.51
N ARG A 33 11.34 16.87 -11.37
CA ARG A 33 11.88 17.73 -12.43
C ARG A 33 12.74 18.88 -11.89
N ALA A 34 12.26 19.57 -10.85
CA ALA A 34 12.99 20.67 -10.21
C ALA A 34 14.33 20.24 -9.60
N LYS A 35 14.47 18.96 -9.25
CA LYS A 35 15.69 18.39 -8.65
C LYS A 35 16.52 17.55 -9.62
N GLY A 36 16.17 17.50 -10.90
CA GLY A 36 16.85 16.64 -11.89
C GLY A 36 16.72 15.15 -11.58
N GLY A 37 15.65 14.77 -10.88
CA GLY A 37 15.38 13.41 -10.43
C GLY A 37 14.37 12.67 -11.30
N LYS A 38 13.84 11.55 -10.78
CA LYS A 38 12.87 10.68 -11.45
C LYS A 38 11.53 10.61 -10.72
N MET A 39 10.43 10.50 -11.48
CA MET A 39 9.13 10.09 -10.95
C MET A 39 8.81 8.67 -11.37
N LEU A 40 8.51 7.81 -10.41
CA LEU A 40 8.08 6.42 -10.61
C LEU A 40 6.56 6.29 -10.43
N LEU A 41 5.99 5.24 -11.03
CA LEU A 41 4.58 4.87 -10.87
C LEU A 41 4.48 3.47 -10.28
N ARG A 42 3.75 3.33 -9.15
CA ARG A 42 3.41 2.04 -8.58
C ARG A 42 1.90 1.89 -8.52
N ILE A 43 1.39 0.88 -9.18
CA ILE A 43 -0.04 0.53 -9.13
C ILE A 43 -0.29 -0.30 -7.86
N GLU A 44 -1.14 0.21 -6.97
CA GLU A 44 -1.52 -0.47 -5.72
C GLU A 44 -2.76 -1.36 -5.94
N ASP A 45 -2.56 -2.45 -6.66
CA ASP A 45 -3.57 -3.38 -7.17
C ASP A 45 -3.72 -4.65 -6.32
N THR A 46 -3.42 -4.58 -5.02
CA THR A 46 -3.51 -5.72 -4.09
C THR A 46 -4.94 -6.15 -3.80
N ASP A 47 -5.92 -5.24 -3.89
CA ASP A 47 -7.34 -5.56 -3.81
C ASP A 47 -7.84 -6.00 -5.18
N ARG A 48 -7.70 -7.30 -5.47
CA ARG A 48 -8.06 -7.90 -6.77
C ARG A 48 -9.54 -7.81 -7.11
N ALA A 49 -10.41 -7.72 -6.11
CA ALA A 49 -11.85 -7.61 -6.33
C ALA A 49 -12.25 -6.25 -6.90
N ARG A 50 -11.52 -5.19 -6.53
CA ARG A 50 -11.80 -3.81 -6.97
C ARG A 50 -10.84 -3.28 -8.02
N SER A 51 -9.70 -3.94 -8.22
CA SER A 51 -8.69 -3.53 -9.21
C SER A 51 -8.98 -4.14 -10.57
N THR A 52 -9.09 -3.30 -11.59
CA THR A 52 -9.35 -3.75 -12.97
C THR A 52 -8.26 -3.24 -13.92
N GLU A 53 -7.98 -4.01 -14.97
CA GLU A 53 -7.03 -3.60 -16.02
C GLU A 53 -7.49 -2.29 -16.70
N ALA A 54 -8.80 -2.13 -16.90
CA ALA A 54 -9.37 -0.90 -17.47
C ALA A 54 -9.07 0.32 -16.59
N ALA A 55 -9.14 0.19 -15.26
CA ALA A 55 -8.79 1.28 -14.34
C ALA A 55 -7.29 1.59 -14.35
N VAL A 56 -6.43 0.56 -14.41
CA VAL A 56 -4.97 0.74 -14.58
C VAL A 56 -4.66 1.51 -15.86
N LYS A 57 -5.24 1.08 -16.99
CA LYS A 57 -5.08 1.73 -18.27
C LYS A 57 -5.53 3.19 -18.23
N ALA A 58 -6.72 3.47 -17.67
CA ALA A 58 -7.25 4.82 -17.55
C ALA A 58 -6.36 5.74 -16.69
N ILE A 59 -5.72 5.21 -15.63
CA ILE A 59 -4.75 5.98 -14.83
C ILE A 59 -3.53 6.35 -15.68
N ILE A 60 -2.95 5.40 -16.42
CA ILE A 60 -1.77 5.64 -17.25
C ILE A 60 -2.09 6.64 -18.36
N GLU A 61 -3.17 6.42 -19.10
CA GLU A 61 -3.61 7.33 -20.18
C GLU A 61 -3.92 8.73 -19.66
N GLY A 62 -4.54 8.83 -18.47
CA GLY A 62 -4.81 10.11 -17.83
C GLY A 62 -3.55 10.87 -17.42
N LEU A 63 -2.54 10.17 -16.91
CA LEU A 63 -1.24 10.78 -16.59
C LEU A 63 -0.50 11.22 -17.86
N ASP A 64 -0.51 10.41 -18.91
CA ASP A 64 0.10 10.74 -20.20
C ASP A 64 -0.58 11.95 -20.85
N TRP A 65 -1.93 12.01 -20.81
CA TRP A 65 -2.69 13.16 -21.32
C TRP A 65 -2.35 14.46 -20.57
N LEU A 66 -2.06 14.37 -19.27
CA LEU A 66 -1.61 15.52 -18.44
C LEU A 66 -0.12 15.85 -18.62
N GLY A 67 0.64 15.08 -19.39
CA GLY A 67 2.09 15.25 -19.53
C GLY A 67 2.88 14.85 -18.27
N LEU A 68 2.30 13.98 -17.42
CA LEU A 68 2.88 13.53 -16.15
C LEU A 68 3.37 12.09 -16.22
N SER A 69 3.88 11.65 -17.36
CA SER A 69 4.37 10.29 -17.55
C SER A 69 5.52 9.96 -16.59
N ALA A 70 5.52 8.72 -16.11
CA ALA A 70 6.59 8.19 -15.28
C ALA A 70 7.89 7.96 -16.09
N ASP A 71 9.03 8.03 -15.42
CA ASP A 71 10.35 7.87 -16.07
C ASP A 71 10.74 6.41 -16.29
N GLU A 72 10.02 5.47 -15.67
CA GLU A 72 10.25 4.04 -15.81
C GLU A 72 8.90 3.30 -15.95
N PRO A 73 8.88 2.06 -16.46
CA PRO A 73 7.65 1.28 -16.55
C PRO A 73 6.94 1.16 -15.19
N PRO A 74 5.59 1.24 -15.15
CA PRO A 74 4.82 1.07 -13.93
C PRO A 74 5.10 -0.28 -13.24
N VAL A 75 5.13 -0.27 -11.92
CA VAL A 75 5.28 -1.49 -11.11
C VAL A 75 3.94 -1.85 -10.50
N SER A 76 3.43 -3.05 -10.80
CA SER A 76 2.29 -3.64 -10.10
C SER A 76 2.71 -4.15 -8.73
N GLN A 77 1.99 -3.78 -7.70
CA GLN A 77 2.24 -4.27 -6.34
C GLN A 77 1.85 -5.74 -6.21
N TYR A 78 0.78 -6.16 -6.88
CA TYR A 78 0.34 -7.55 -6.91
C TYR A 78 1.38 -8.47 -7.57
N GLU A 79 1.94 -8.08 -8.71
CA GLU A 79 2.99 -8.85 -9.40
C GLU A 79 4.28 -9.00 -8.58
N ARG A 80 4.47 -8.15 -7.57
CA ARG A 80 5.61 -8.21 -6.63
C ARG A 80 5.28 -8.95 -5.33
N ALA A 81 4.13 -9.66 -5.26
CA ALA A 81 3.70 -10.36 -4.04
C ALA A 81 4.74 -11.33 -3.48
N ASP A 82 5.45 -12.08 -4.34
CA ASP A 82 6.49 -13.01 -3.89
C ASP A 82 7.68 -12.30 -3.25
N ARG A 83 8.08 -11.14 -3.80
CA ARG A 83 9.13 -10.30 -3.20
C ARG A 83 8.68 -9.75 -1.84
N HIS A 84 7.43 -9.31 -1.73
CA HIS A 84 6.88 -8.83 -0.46
C HIS A 84 6.85 -9.95 0.58
N ARG A 85 6.44 -11.16 0.18
CA ARG A 85 6.44 -12.34 1.06
C ARG A 85 7.84 -12.66 1.55
N ALA A 86 8.82 -12.71 0.65
CA ALA A 86 10.22 -12.95 1.03
C ALA A 86 10.74 -11.91 2.04
N ALA A 87 10.42 -10.63 1.83
CA ALA A 87 10.81 -9.57 2.75
C ALA A 87 10.13 -9.72 4.14
N VAL A 88 8.86 -10.12 4.18
CA VAL A 88 8.14 -10.38 5.44
C VAL A 88 8.74 -11.57 6.18
N GLU A 89 9.08 -12.66 5.50
CA GLU A 89 9.74 -13.82 6.13
C GLU A 89 11.12 -13.45 6.69
N GLU A 90 11.87 -12.61 5.98
CA GLU A 90 13.15 -12.08 6.51
C GLU A 90 12.92 -11.22 7.77
N MET A 91 11.91 -10.37 7.79
CA MET A 91 11.55 -9.56 8.97
C MET A 91 11.12 -10.44 10.15
N LEU A 92 10.34 -11.49 9.90
CA LEU A 92 9.94 -12.47 10.92
C LEU A 92 11.17 -13.16 11.52
N ALA A 93 12.10 -13.61 10.68
CA ALA A 93 13.33 -14.25 11.11
C ALA A 93 14.22 -13.32 11.97
N LYS A 94 14.17 -12.01 11.73
CA LYS A 94 14.88 -10.98 12.49
C LYS A 94 14.13 -10.45 13.71
N GLY A 95 12.93 -10.94 14.00
CA GLY A 95 12.08 -10.42 15.08
C GLY A 95 11.55 -9.00 14.84
N GLN A 96 11.55 -8.52 13.59
CA GLN A 96 11.07 -7.20 13.18
C GLN A 96 9.59 -7.21 12.78
N ALA A 97 9.00 -8.39 12.65
CA ALA A 97 7.58 -8.61 12.40
C ALA A 97 7.08 -9.74 13.31
N TYR A 98 5.77 -9.85 13.45
CA TYR A 98 5.11 -10.94 14.16
C TYR A 98 3.86 -11.38 13.40
N ARG A 99 3.45 -12.63 13.61
CA ARG A 99 2.22 -13.17 13.04
C ARG A 99 1.02 -12.75 13.87
N CYS A 100 0.03 -12.14 13.23
CA CYS A 100 -1.21 -11.74 13.88
C CYS A 100 -2.33 -12.73 13.56
N TYR A 101 -2.99 -13.26 14.57
CA TYR A 101 -4.11 -14.20 14.45
C TYR A 101 -5.43 -13.56 14.89
N ALA A 102 -5.53 -12.23 14.87
CA ALA A 102 -6.78 -11.54 15.18
C ALA A 102 -7.86 -11.87 14.15
N SER A 103 -9.01 -12.33 14.62
CA SER A 103 -10.17 -12.58 13.78
C SER A 103 -10.83 -11.28 13.31
N GLN A 104 -11.63 -11.34 12.24
CA GLN A 104 -12.39 -10.18 11.78
C GLN A 104 -13.37 -9.66 12.85
N ALA A 105 -13.95 -10.57 13.65
CA ALA A 105 -14.85 -10.21 14.75
C ALA A 105 -14.11 -9.40 15.83
N GLU A 106 -12.91 -9.84 16.23
CA GLU A 106 -12.09 -9.09 17.19
C GLU A 106 -11.67 -7.72 16.67
N LEU A 107 -11.34 -7.62 15.37
CA LEU A 107 -10.98 -6.34 14.73
C LEU A 107 -12.19 -5.39 14.70
N GLU A 108 -13.38 -5.89 14.44
CA GLU A 108 -14.60 -5.09 14.43
C GLU A 108 -14.97 -4.62 15.84
N GLU A 109 -14.89 -5.49 16.84
CA GLU A 109 -15.09 -5.14 18.26
C GLU A 109 -14.13 -4.01 18.68
N MET A 110 -12.84 -4.11 18.30
CA MET A 110 -11.86 -3.06 18.57
C MET A 110 -12.25 -1.72 17.92
N ARG A 111 -12.77 -1.74 16.69
CA ARG A 111 -13.23 -0.53 15.99
C ARG A 111 -14.42 0.11 16.68
N GLU A 112 -15.44 -0.70 17.03
CA GLU A 112 -16.64 -0.19 17.70
C GLU A 112 -16.33 0.35 19.10
N THR A 113 -15.46 -0.32 19.86
CA THR A 113 -14.98 0.18 21.16
C THR A 113 -14.25 1.50 21.01
N ALA A 114 -13.33 1.60 20.06
CA ALA A 114 -12.61 2.85 19.79
C ALA A 114 -13.56 3.99 19.41
N LYS A 115 -14.58 3.70 18.60
CA LYS A 115 -15.61 4.66 18.20
C LYS A 115 -16.46 5.13 19.39
N ALA A 116 -16.90 4.20 20.27
CA ALA A 116 -17.63 4.52 21.48
C ALA A 116 -16.82 5.44 22.42
N GLU A 117 -15.52 5.19 22.51
CA GLU A 117 -14.56 5.99 23.30
C GLU A 117 -14.08 7.24 22.60
N LYS A 118 -14.57 7.55 21.39
CA LYS A 118 -14.17 8.71 20.55
C LYS A 118 -12.65 8.81 20.29
N ARG A 119 -11.96 7.68 20.24
CA ARG A 119 -10.53 7.60 19.90
C ARG A 119 -10.34 7.01 18.49
N PRO A 120 -9.25 7.35 17.80
CA PRO A 120 -8.93 6.75 16.50
C PRO A 120 -8.83 5.23 16.61
N PRO A 121 -9.45 4.46 15.68
CA PRO A 121 -9.33 3.00 15.66
C PRO A 121 -7.89 2.61 15.31
N ARG A 122 -7.24 1.90 16.23
CA ARG A 122 -5.89 1.35 16.05
C ARG A 122 -5.88 -0.08 16.54
N TYR A 123 -5.15 -0.93 15.82
CA TYR A 123 -4.86 -2.28 16.29
C TYR A 123 -4.02 -2.20 17.57
N ASP A 124 -4.39 -2.95 18.60
CA ASP A 124 -3.78 -2.90 19.94
C ASP A 124 -2.46 -3.68 20.06
N GLY A 125 -2.09 -4.42 19.01
CA GLY A 125 -0.87 -5.23 19.01
C GLY A 125 -0.93 -6.51 19.83
N ARG A 126 -2.15 -6.97 20.20
CA ARG A 126 -2.37 -8.11 21.12
C ARG A 126 -1.61 -9.40 20.76
N TRP A 127 -1.25 -9.57 19.48
CA TRP A 127 -0.50 -10.75 19.02
C TRP A 127 1.00 -10.55 19.00
N ARG A 128 1.51 -9.38 19.38
CA ARG A 128 2.96 -9.11 19.33
C ARG A 128 3.77 -10.04 20.21
N ASP A 129 3.29 -10.29 21.43
CA ASP A 129 3.99 -11.02 22.46
C ASP A 129 3.27 -12.32 22.89
N ARG A 130 2.17 -12.69 22.17
CA ARG A 130 1.42 -13.91 22.42
C ARG A 130 2.03 -15.09 21.71
N ASP A 131 1.92 -16.27 22.33
CA ASP A 131 2.36 -17.52 21.71
C ASP A 131 1.43 -17.89 20.54
N PRO A 132 1.98 -18.20 19.34
CA PRO A 132 1.19 -18.66 18.21
C PRO A 132 0.32 -19.91 18.49
N SER A 133 0.66 -20.73 19.49
CA SER A 133 -0.14 -21.88 19.91
C SER A 133 -1.51 -21.49 20.52
N GLU A 134 -1.66 -20.24 20.96
CA GLU A 134 -2.92 -19.68 21.44
C GLU A 134 -3.86 -19.24 20.29
N ALA A 135 -3.43 -19.39 19.03
CA ALA A 135 -4.22 -18.97 17.89
C ALA A 135 -5.54 -19.76 17.80
N PRO A 136 -6.69 -19.07 17.56
CA PRO A 136 -7.95 -19.76 17.37
C PRO A 136 -7.90 -20.72 16.19
N GLU A 137 -8.55 -21.86 16.32
CA GLU A 137 -8.61 -22.88 15.28
C GLU A 137 -9.18 -22.27 13.97
N GLY A 138 -8.54 -22.57 12.85
CA GLY A 138 -8.98 -22.11 11.52
C GLY A 138 -8.57 -20.68 11.16
N ILE A 139 -7.97 -19.89 12.06
CA ILE A 139 -7.47 -18.55 11.75
C ILE A 139 -6.07 -18.63 11.15
N LYS A 140 -5.93 -18.16 9.91
CA LYS A 140 -4.62 -18.02 9.27
C LYS A 140 -3.95 -16.71 9.70
N PRO A 141 -2.64 -16.72 9.95
CA PRO A 141 -1.93 -15.48 10.34
C PRO A 141 -1.86 -14.48 9.19
N VAL A 142 -1.85 -13.21 9.59
CA VAL A 142 -1.60 -12.05 8.72
C VAL A 142 -0.27 -11.41 9.13
#